data_b4f28a41d4142b5a03852dd325855988
#
_entry.id   b4f28a41d4142b5a03852dd325855988
#
_cell.length_a   1.000
_cell.length_b   1.000
_cell.length_c   1.000
_cell.angle_alpha   90.00
_cell.angle_beta   90.00
_cell.angle_gamma   90.00
#
_symmetry.space_group_name_H-M   'P 1'
#
loop_
_entity.id
_entity.type
_entity.pdbx_description
1 polymer ?
#
loop_
_entity_poly.entity_id
_entity_poly.type
_entity_poly.pdbx_seq_one_letter_code
_entity_poly.pdbx_strand_id
1 'polypeptide(L)'
;IAMPATQAAAATGRPNIIFIVADDLGFADLGCYGGRPARFGEVSPVLDALARNGIKFTQGYSNSPVCSPTRFALMTARYQYRLRGAAEEPINSKSRGSTTLGLPPEHPTLPSLLKAGGYRTALIGKWHLGYPPAFGPLRSGYDEFFGPMSGGVDYFTHCSSNGVHDLWFGEAERAEEGYLTDLISNRAVDYVDRMAAGAKAG
;
A
#
# COMPACT_ATOMS: atom_id res chain seq x y z
N ILE A 1 2.58 -36.22 -14.03
CA ILE A 1 2.23 -36.64 -12.66
C ILE A 1 1.30 -35.57 -12.12
N ALA A 2 -0.02 -35.87 -12.07
CA ALA A 2 -1.02 -34.97 -11.52
C ALA A 2 -0.87 -34.96 -10.00
N MET A 3 -0.59 -33.80 -9.41
CA MET A 3 -0.66 -33.63 -7.98
C MET A 3 -2.14 -33.63 -7.54
N PRO A 4 -2.51 -34.33 -6.48
CA PRO A 4 -3.87 -34.23 -5.96
C PRO A 4 -4.11 -32.82 -5.46
N ALA A 5 -5.17 -32.18 -5.97
CA ALA A 5 -5.65 -30.91 -5.44
C ALA A 5 -6.19 -31.16 -4.03
N THR A 6 -5.44 -30.78 -3.02
CA THR A 6 -5.96 -30.67 -1.66
C THR A 6 -7.03 -29.59 -1.66
N GLN A 7 -8.30 -29.97 -1.66
CA GLN A 7 -9.39 -29.04 -1.43
C GLN A 7 -9.19 -28.47 -0.01
N ALA A 8 -8.71 -27.24 0.05
CA ALA A 8 -8.79 -26.47 1.30
C ALA A 8 -10.28 -26.35 1.67
N ALA A 9 -10.64 -26.77 2.87
CA ALA A 9 -11.99 -26.57 3.39
C ALA A 9 -12.32 -25.08 3.26
N ALA A 10 -13.44 -24.76 2.62
CA ALA A 10 -13.91 -23.40 2.48
C ALA A 10 -14.12 -22.84 3.89
N ALA A 11 -13.32 -21.85 4.27
CA ALA A 11 -13.56 -21.13 5.50
C ALA A 11 -14.95 -20.50 5.41
N THR A 12 -15.80 -20.73 6.38
CA THR A 12 -17.20 -20.26 6.42
C THR A 12 -17.31 -18.76 6.68
N GLY A 13 -16.19 -18.02 6.71
CA GLY A 13 -16.10 -16.59 6.93
C GLY A 13 -15.32 -15.85 5.83
N ARG A 14 -15.49 -14.54 5.74
CA ARG A 14 -14.71 -13.68 4.85
C ARG A 14 -13.25 -13.63 5.35
N PRO A 15 -12.25 -13.88 4.49
CA PRO A 15 -10.84 -13.83 4.90
C PRO A 15 -10.42 -12.39 5.21
N ASN A 16 -9.55 -12.21 6.19
CA ASN A 16 -8.81 -10.96 6.32
C ASN A 16 -7.80 -10.83 5.17
N ILE A 17 -7.61 -9.62 4.66
CA ILE A 17 -6.73 -9.35 3.53
C ILE A 17 -5.67 -8.35 3.99
N ILE A 18 -4.40 -8.77 3.97
CA ILE A 18 -3.24 -7.88 4.17
C ILE A 18 -2.51 -7.80 2.84
N PHE A 19 -2.43 -6.60 2.28
CA PHE A 19 -1.76 -6.32 1.03
C PHE A 19 -0.52 -5.44 1.28
N ILE A 20 0.68 -5.99 1.10
CA ILE A 20 1.94 -5.30 1.37
C ILE A 20 2.58 -4.91 0.04
N VAL A 21 2.83 -3.61 -0.15
CA VAL A 21 3.55 -3.06 -1.29
C VAL A 21 4.90 -2.54 -0.81
N ALA A 22 5.97 -3.17 -1.28
CA ALA A 22 7.32 -2.66 -1.09
C ALA A 22 7.66 -1.69 -2.23
N ASP A 23 8.01 -0.45 -1.87
CA ASP A 23 8.39 0.60 -2.82
C ASP A 23 9.90 0.48 -3.16
N ASP A 24 10.22 0.52 -4.44
CA ASP A 24 11.60 0.42 -4.96
C ASP A 24 12.38 -0.85 -4.54
N LEU A 25 11.67 -1.93 -4.19
CA LEU A 25 12.30 -3.21 -3.89
C LEU A 25 12.60 -3.98 -5.18
N GLY A 26 13.88 -4.27 -5.41
CA GLY A 26 14.34 -5.05 -6.55
C GLY A 26 14.07 -6.55 -6.40
N PHE A 27 13.85 -7.23 -7.52
CA PHE A 27 13.68 -8.69 -7.57
C PHE A 27 14.82 -9.44 -6.86
N ALA A 28 16.07 -9.00 -7.07
CA ALA A 28 17.25 -9.60 -6.47
C ALA A 28 17.50 -9.21 -5.00
N ASP A 29 16.65 -8.41 -4.39
CA ASP A 29 16.80 -8.02 -2.99
C ASP A 29 16.17 -9.01 -2.02
N LEU A 30 15.35 -9.95 -2.52
CA LEU A 30 14.73 -11.01 -1.75
C LEU A 30 15.43 -12.36 -1.94
N GLY A 31 15.69 -13.07 -0.85
CA GLY A 31 16.32 -14.39 -0.86
C GLY A 31 15.52 -15.42 -1.65
N CYS A 32 14.19 -15.42 -1.53
CA CYS A 32 13.30 -16.34 -2.24
C CYS A 32 13.36 -16.23 -3.77
N TYR A 33 13.88 -15.14 -4.32
CA TYR A 33 14.09 -14.94 -5.76
C TYR A 33 15.55 -15.12 -6.20
N GLY A 34 16.40 -15.70 -5.34
CA GLY A 34 17.81 -15.88 -5.64
C GLY A 34 18.66 -14.64 -5.43
N GLY A 35 18.18 -13.72 -4.60
CA GLY A 35 18.84 -12.46 -4.27
C GLY A 35 20.19 -12.63 -3.55
N ARG A 36 20.70 -11.59 -2.95
CA ARG A 36 22.09 -11.39 -2.43
C ARG A 36 22.58 -12.29 -1.28
N PRO A 37 22.27 -13.61 -1.20
CA PRO A 37 22.49 -14.39 0.02
C PRO A 37 23.97 -14.62 0.33
N ALA A 38 24.81 -14.78 -0.69
CA ALA A 38 26.19 -15.25 -0.48
C ALA A 38 27.10 -14.24 0.25
N ARG A 39 26.79 -12.93 0.18
CA ARG A 39 27.62 -11.88 0.75
C ARG A 39 27.04 -11.23 2.00
N PHE A 40 25.73 -11.24 2.15
CA PHE A 40 25.00 -10.50 3.19
C PHE A 40 24.18 -11.39 4.14
N GLY A 41 24.25 -12.72 3.97
CA GLY A 41 23.44 -13.66 4.75
C GLY A 41 21.94 -13.63 4.38
N GLU A 42 21.10 -14.05 5.30
CA GLU A 42 19.65 -14.01 5.12
C GLU A 42 19.11 -12.59 5.25
N VAL A 43 18.81 -11.97 4.12
CA VAL A 43 18.34 -10.57 4.06
C VAL A 43 16.81 -10.43 4.21
N SER A 44 16.05 -11.50 3.95
CA SER A 44 14.58 -11.47 3.96
C SER A 44 13.94 -12.75 4.56
N PRO A 45 14.36 -13.20 5.75
CA PRO A 45 13.98 -14.53 6.28
C PRO A 45 12.47 -14.69 6.45
N VAL A 46 11.77 -13.64 6.86
CA VAL A 46 10.31 -13.66 7.05
C VAL A 46 9.57 -13.74 5.71
N LEU A 47 9.98 -12.93 4.73
CA LEU A 47 9.40 -12.97 3.38
C LEU A 47 9.73 -14.28 2.66
N ASP A 48 10.92 -14.82 2.85
CA ASP A 48 11.32 -16.11 2.31
C ASP A 48 10.50 -17.25 2.93
N ALA A 49 10.19 -17.17 4.23
CA ALA A 49 9.29 -18.12 4.87
C ALA A 49 7.86 -18.01 4.33
N LEU A 50 7.36 -16.79 4.11
CA LEU A 50 6.06 -16.56 3.49
C LEU A 50 6.01 -17.16 2.08
N ALA A 51 7.06 -16.96 1.28
CA ALA A 51 7.16 -17.51 -0.07
C ALA A 51 7.20 -19.05 -0.09
N ARG A 52 7.83 -19.68 0.91
CA ARG A 52 7.86 -21.14 1.05
C ARG A 52 6.50 -21.73 1.42
N ASN A 53 5.72 -21.02 2.19
CA ASN A 53 4.43 -21.47 2.71
C ASN A 53 3.23 -21.01 1.87
N GLY A 54 3.45 -20.17 0.88
CA GLY A 54 2.43 -19.59 0.02
C GLY A 54 2.68 -19.85 -1.47
N ILE A 55 2.25 -18.90 -2.28
CA ILE A 55 2.43 -18.92 -3.73
C ILE A 55 3.47 -17.86 -4.12
N LYS A 56 4.52 -18.28 -4.83
CA LYS A 56 5.54 -17.39 -5.37
C LYS A 56 5.33 -17.22 -6.88
N PHE A 57 5.15 -15.99 -7.34
CA PHE A 57 5.06 -15.66 -8.75
C PHE A 57 6.46 -15.35 -9.30
N THR A 58 6.91 -16.10 -10.30
CA THR A 58 8.21 -15.89 -10.95
C THR A 58 8.15 -14.87 -12.09
N GLN A 59 6.95 -14.52 -12.54
CA GLN A 59 6.69 -13.58 -13.62
C GLN A 59 5.59 -12.59 -13.22
N GLY A 60 5.64 -12.09 -11.97
CA GLY A 60 4.76 -11.03 -11.49
C GLY A 60 5.35 -9.66 -11.81
N TYR A 61 4.65 -8.86 -12.60
CA TYR A 61 5.11 -7.53 -13.01
C TYR A 61 4.15 -6.45 -12.56
N SER A 62 4.68 -5.30 -12.13
CA SER A 62 3.89 -4.08 -12.04
C SER A 62 3.63 -3.51 -13.44
N ASN A 63 2.56 -2.74 -13.61
CA ASN A 63 2.21 -2.12 -14.89
C ASN A 63 3.13 -0.94 -15.27
N SER A 64 3.90 -0.42 -14.32
CA SER A 64 4.82 0.70 -14.51
C SER A 64 6.02 0.57 -13.57
N PRO A 65 7.21 1.05 -13.95
CA PRO A 65 8.36 1.13 -13.07
C PRO A 65 8.32 2.35 -12.13
N VAL A 66 7.24 3.13 -12.15
CA VAL A 66 7.10 4.38 -11.38
C VAL A 66 5.95 4.27 -10.38
N CYS A 67 6.12 4.91 -9.22
CA CYS A 67 5.26 4.78 -8.03
C CYS A 67 3.78 5.10 -8.29
N SER A 68 3.45 6.36 -8.66
CA SER A 68 2.05 6.77 -8.80
C SER A 68 1.32 6.03 -9.93
N PRO A 69 1.89 5.82 -11.13
CA PRO A 69 1.25 5.01 -12.16
C PRO A 69 0.91 3.60 -11.72
N THR A 70 1.85 2.93 -11.03
CA THR A 70 1.61 1.59 -10.46
C THR A 70 0.49 1.61 -9.43
N ARG A 71 0.47 2.62 -8.55
CA ARG A 71 -0.57 2.77 -7.52
C ARG A 71 -1.95 3.07 -8.11
N PHE A 72 -2.03 3.87 -9.19
CA PHE A 72 -3.26 4.06 -9.94
C PHE A 72 -3.82 2.72 -10.45
N ALA A 73 -2.98 1.93 -11.10
CA ALA A 73 -3.43 0.66 -11.64
C ALA A 73 -3.79 -0.36 -10.55
N LEU A 74 -3.00 -0.40 -9.47
CA LEU A 74 -3.30 -1.23 -8.31
C LEU A 74 -4.66 -0.92 -7.70
N MET A 75 -4.95 0.37 -7.52
CA MET A 75 -6.20 0.82 -6.90
C MET A 75 -7.43 0.60 -7.78
N THR A 76 -7.28 0.68 -9.10
CA THR A 76 -8.41 0.73 -10.03
C THR A 76 -8.51 -0.48 -10.96
N ALA A 77 -7.51 -1.38 -10.96
CA ALA A 77 -7.34 -2.47 -11.93
C ALA A 77 -7.32 -1.98 -13.39
N ARG A 78 -6.89 -0.75 -13.63
CA ARG A 78 -6.79 -0.13 -14.95
C ARG A 78 -5.42 0.49 -15.15
N TYR A 79 -4.95 0.49 -16.38
CA TYR A 79 -3.78 1.29 -16.73
C TYR A 79 -4.04 2.79 -16.46
N GLN A 80 -3.10 3.46 -15.82
CA GLN A 80 -3.21 4.84 -15.34
C GLN A 80 -3.57 5.85 -16.43
N TYR A 81 -3.04 5.71 -17.63
CA TYR A 81 -3.32 6.61 -18.76
C TYR A 81 -4.77 6.52 -19.29
N ARG A 82 -5.56 5.58 -18.78
CA ARG A 82 -7.01 5.51 -19.02
C ARG A 82 -7.81 6.26 -17.97
N LEU A 83 -7.12 6.83 -16.99
CA LEU A 83 -7.76 7.51 -15.85
C LEU A 83 -7.57 9.01 -15.98
N ARG A 84 -8.65 9.75 -15.82
CA ARG A 84 -8.60 11.19 -15.68
C ARG A 84 -7.80 11.52 -14.41
N GLY A 85 -6.97 12.56 -14.45
CA GLY A 85 -6.16 13.00 -13.30
C GLY A 85 -4.81 12.30 -13.16
N ALA A 86 -4.50 11.32 -14.01
CA ALA A 86 -3.21 10.63 -14.02
C ALA A 86 -2.31 11.06 -15.20
N ALA A 87 -2.67 12.16 -15.89
CA ALA A 87 -1.99 12.59 -17.11
C ALA A 87 -0.57 13.13 -16.87
N GLU A 88 -0.26 13.57 -15.66
CA GLU A 88 1.06 14.08 -15.28
C GLU A 88 1.74 13.10 -14.33
N GLU A 89 2.40 12.14 -14.89
CA GLU A 89 3.09 11.09 -14.16
C GLU A 89 4.60 11.34 -14.08
N PRO A 90 5.19 11.06 -12.95
CA PRO A 90 4.57 10.74 -11.64
C PRO A 90 3.96 11.99 -10.98
N ILE A 91 2.89 11.80 -10.21
CA ILE A 91 2.34 12.87 -9.36
C ILE A 91 3.43 13.32 -8.39
N ASN A 92 3.69 14.61 -8.34
CA ASN A 92 4.74 15.17 -7.48
C ASN A 92 4.14 16.09 -6.40
N SER A 93 4.98 16.58 -5.47
CA SER A 93 4.53 17.42 -4.37
C SER A 93 3.88 18.75 -4.80
N LYS A 94 4.14 19.23 -6.04
CA LYS A 94 3.48 20.42 -6.62
C LYS A 94 1.99 20.18 -6.89
N SER A 95 1.54 18.92 -6.91
CA SER A 95 0.12 18.59 -7.03
C SER A 95 -0.68 18.86 -5.74
N ARG A 96 -0.03 19.21 -4.63
CA ARG A 96 -0.69 19.62 -3.38
C ARG A 96 -1.58 20.85 -3.65
N GLY A 97 -2.86 20.73 -3.33
CA GLY A 97 -3.88 21.74 -3.65
C GLY A 97 -4.47 21.64 -5.06
N SER A 98 -3.99 20.75 -5.90
CA SER A 98 -4.61 20.48 -7.21
C SER A 98 -6.00 19.86 -7.03
N THR A 99 -6.92 20.26 -7.89
CA THR A 99 -8.27 19.68 -8.02
C THR A 99 -8.40 18.79 -9.26
N THR A 100 -7.31 18.61 -10.00
CA THR A 100 -7.30 17.84 -11.25
C THR A 100 -6.28 16.71 -11.29
N LEU A 101 -5.24 16.79 -10.48
CA LEU A 101 -4.16 15.79 -10.43
C LEU A 101 -4.33 14.87 -9.22
N GLY A 102 -4.82 13.68 -9.45
CA GLY A 102 -5.04 12.66 -8.43
C GLY A 102 -6.01 11.59 -8.88
N LEU A 103 -6.21 10.59 -8.03
CA LEU A 103 -7.17 9.53 -8.27
C LEU A 103 -8.60 10.07 -8.11
N PRO A 104 -9.39 10.14 -9.21
CA PRO A 104 -10.75 10.66 -9.12
C PRO A 104 -11.61 9.83 -8.15
N PRO A 105 -12.27 10.47 -7.17
CA PRO A 105 -13.01 9.76 -6.12
C PRO A 105 -14.24 9.02 -6.63
N GLU A 106 -14.73 9.33 -7.83
CA GLU A 106 -15.82 8.64 -8.50
C GLU A 106 -15.43 7.28 -9.10
N HIS A 107 -14.13 7.01 -9.25
CA HIS A 107 -13.67 5.71 -9.74
C HIS A 107 -13.82 4.63 -8.67
N PRO A 108 -14.38 3.47 -9.01
CA PRO A 108 -14.33 2.30 -8.14
C PRO A 108 -12.87 1.90 -7.89
N THR A 109 -12.55 1.69 -6.63
CA THR A 109 -11.21 1.30 -6.18
C THR A 109 -11.26 -0.01 -5.41
N LEU A 110 -10.13 -0.68 -5.26
CA LEU A 110 -10.04 -1.89 -4.47
C LEU A 110 -10.63 -1.70 -3.06
N PRO A 111 -10.25 -0.68 -2.26
CA PRO A 111 -10.86 -0.48 -0.94
C PRO A 111 -12.34 -0.11 -1.00
N SER A 112 -12.80 0.66 -1.98
CA SER A 112 -14.23 0.99 -2.08
C SER A 112 -15.09 -0.23 -2.37
N LEU A 113 -14.61 -1.16 -3.18
CA LEU A 113 -15.30 -2.43 -3.46
C LEU A 113 -15.29 -3.36 -2.25
N LEU A 114 -14.17 -3.46 -1.54
CA LEU A 114 -14.08 -4.22 -0.29
C LEU A 114 -15.01 -3.65 0.78
N LYS A 115 -15.04 -2.33 0.93
CA LYS A 115 -15.95 -1.64 1.86
C LYS A 115 -17.41 -1.90 1.53
N ALA A 116 -17.79 -1.84 0.26
CA ALA A 116 -19.14 -2.23 -0.20
C ALA A 116 -19.45 -3.71 0.11
N GLY A 117 -18.44 -4.56 0.12
CA GLY A 117 -18.50 -5.94 0.57
C GLY A 117 -18.54 -6.12 2.09
N GLY A 118 -18.55 -5.04 2.89
CA GLY A 118 -18.61 -5.08 4.36
C GLY A 118 -17.26 -5.27 5.05
N TYR A 119 -16.13 -5.03 4.35
CA TYR A 119 -14.82 -4.97 4.98
C TYR A 119 -14.55 -3.61 5.60
N ARG A 120 -13.77 -3.60 6.69
CA ARG A 120 -13.06 -2.42 7.14
C ARG A 120 -11.76 -2.29 6.39
N THR A 121 -11.40 -1.07 6.00
CA THR A 121 -10.29 -0.81 5.10
C THR A 121 -9.34 0.22 5.68
N ALA A 122 -8.02 -0.04 5.62
CA ALA A 122 -7.01 0.92 6.03
C ALA A 122 -5.86 0.96 5.04
N LEU A 123 -5.26 2.13 4.89
CA LEU A 123 -3.97 2.33 4.25
C LEU A 123 -2.98 2.85 5.30
N ILE A 124 -1.95 2.08 5.56
CA ILE A 124 -0.84 2.48 6.44
C ILE A 124 0.43 2.52 5.59
N GLY A 125 0.92 3.72 5.31
CA GLY A 125 2.05 3.94 4.41
C GLY A 125 1.74 4.97 3.31
N LYS A 126 2.56 4.97 2.25
CA LYS A 126 2.53 5.95 1.16
C LYS A 126 1.25 5.88 0.32
N TRP A 127 0.62 7.04 0.09
CA TRP A 127 -0.53 7.20 -0.81
C TRP A 127 -0.13 7.47 -2.25
N HIS A 128 0.41 8.60 -2.54
CA HIS A 128 0.94 9.07 -3.83
C HIS A 128 -0.08 9.11 -4.99
N LEU A 129 -1.34 9.38 -4.70
CA LEU A 129 -2.41 9.48 -5.69
C LEU A 129 -3.20 10.80 -5.58
N GLY A 130 -2.54 11.86 -5.17
CA GLY A 130 -3.10 13.20 -4.97
C GLY A 130 -3.31 13.55 -3.51
N TYR A 131 -3.87 14.74 -3.25
CA TYR A 131 -3.95 15.31 -1.91
C TYR A 131 -5.39 15.64 -1.51
N PRO A 132 -5.71 15.62 -0.20
CA PRO A 132 -6.94 16.21 0.30
C PRO A 132 -7.05 17.71 -0.07
N PRO A 133 -8.27 18.25 -0.17
CA PRO A 133 -9.56 17.55 0.05
C PRO A 133 -10.05 16.78 -1.17
N ALA A 134 -9.43 16.92 -2.34
CA ALA A 134 -9.96 16.34 -3.58
C ALA A 134 -9.65 14.83 -3.71
N PHE A 135 -8.44 14.40 -3.37
CA PHE A 135 -7.90 13.08 -3.76
C PHE A 135 -7.29 12.28 -2.60
N GLY A 136 -7.74 12.48 -1.36
CA GLY A 136 -7.22 11.75 -0.21
C GLY A 136 -7.63 10.27 -0.18
N PRO A 137 -6.93 9.42 0.59
CA PRO A 137 -7.23 7.99 0.70
C PRO A 137 -8.65 7.70 1.17
N LEU A 138 -9.20 8.48 2.10
CA LEU A 138 -10.55 8.29 2.61
C LEU A 138 -11.62 8.49 1.52
N ARG A 139 -11.34 9.38 0.56
CA ARG A 139 -12.20 9.59 -0.62
C ARG A 139 -12.20 8.40 -1.57
N SER A 140 -11.13 7.59 -1.52
CA SER A 140 -10.95 6.42 -2.36
C SER A 140 -11.41 5.11 -1.70
N GLY A 141 -12.12 5.20 -0.55
CA GLY A 141 -12.77 4.05 0.07
C GLY A 141 -12.06 3.49 1.31
N TYR A 142 -10.95 4.05 1.74
CA TYR A 142 -10.37 3.68 3.02
C TYR A 142 -11.14 4.29 4.20
N ASP A 143 -11.24 3.54 5.30
CA ASP A 143 -11.82 4.01 6.56
C ASP A 143 -10.77 4.69 7.44
N GLU A 144 -9.51 4.25 7.34
CA GLU A 144 -8.38 4.80 8.09
C GLU A 144 -7.17 5.00 7.19
N PHE A 145 -6.43 6.07 7.43
CA PHE A 145 -5.18 6.35 6.74
C PHE A 145 -4.13 6.89 7.71
N PHE A 146 -2.89 6.38 7.57
CA PHE A 146 -1.70 6.94 8.20
C PHE A 146 -0.50 6.84 7.26
N GLY A 147 0.18 7.95 7.00
CA GLY A 147 1.39 7.94 6.17
C GLY A 147 1.58 9.22 5.34
N PRO A 148 2.60 9.24 4.46
CA PRO A 148 2.83 10.36 3.55
C PRO A 148 1.87 10.35 2.36
N MET A 149 1.41 11.54 1.96
CA MET A 149 0.62 11.74 0.74
C MET A 149 1.48 11.79 -0.51
N SER A 150 2.73 12.24 -0.40
CA SER A 150 3.67 12.40 -1.51
C SER A 150 4.37 11.09 -1.91
N GLY A 151 5.23 11.20 -2.92
CA GLY A 151 6.06 10.11 -3.42
C GLY A 151 7.19 9.69 -2.50
N GLY A 152 7.61 10.52 -1.56
CA GLY A 152 8.65 10.23 -0.59
C GLY A 152 8.89 11.41 0.33
N VAL A 153 9.31 11.08 1.54
CA VAL A 153 9.66 12.04 2.59
C VAL A 153 10.96 11.61 3.27
N ASP A 154 11.62 12.55 3.91
CA ASP A 154 12.70 12.23 4.83
C ASP A 154 12.17 11.42 6.02
N TYR A 155 12.89 10.39 6.42
CA TYR A 155 12.42 9.39 7.40
C TYR A 155 12.32 9.90 8.84
N PHE A 156 12.94 11.03 9.16
CA PHE A 156 12.94 11.60 10.52
C PHE A 156 12.19 12.93 10.61
N THR A 157 12.33 13.78 9.60
CA THR A 157 11.62 15.07 9.57
C THR A 157 10.22 14.96 8.98
N HIS A 158 9.94 13.87 8.28
CA HIS A 158 8.71 13.60 7.54
C HIS A 158 8.35 14.69 6.53
N CYS A 159 9.38 15.41 6.05
CA CYS A 159 9.23 16.45 5.05
C CYS A 159 9.51 15.90 3.64
N SER A 160 8.73 16.33 2.68
CA SER A 160 8.96 16.06 1.27
C SER A 160 10.19 16.84 0.77
N SER A 161 10.66 16.56 -0.44
CA SER A 161 11.89 17.13 -1.01
C SER A 161 11.90 18.66 -1.12
N ASN A 162 10.75 19.31 -1.04
CA ASN A 162 10.61 20.76 -0.98
C ASN A 162 10.56 21.34 0.46
N GLY A 163 10.85 20.52 1.47
CA GLY A 163 10.86 20.92 2.88
C GLY A 163 9.48 21.06 3.53
N VAL A 164 8.41 20.69 2.83
CA VAL A 164 7.05 20.73 3.38
C VAL A 164 6.76 19.43 4.11
N HIS A 165 6.25 19.54 5.33
CA HIS A 165 5.83 18.39 6.14
C HIS A 165 4.71 17.63 5.44
N ASP A 166 4.76 16.29 5.49
CA ASP A 166 3.86 15.42 4.74
C ASP A 166 3.58 14.08 5.44
N LEU A 167 3.40 14.09 6.74
CA LEU A 167 2.86 12.96 7.48
C LEU A 167 1.42 13.26 7.89
N TRP A 168 0.53 12.31 7.66
CA TRP A 168 -0.91 12.51 7.80
C TRP A 168 -1.57 11.39 8.61
N PHE A 169 -2.63 11.75 9.32
CA PHE A 169 -3.60 10.82 9.88
C PHE A 169 -5.00 11.21 9.40
N GLY A 170 -5.64 10.32 8.66
CA GLY A 170 -6.87 10.65 7.96
C GLY A 170 -6.67 11.77 6.93
N GLU A 171 -7.36 12.88 7.08
CA GLU A 171 -7.26 14.06 6.20
C GLU A 171 -6.52 15.24 6.87
N ALA A 172 -5.91 15.02 8.04
CA ALA A 172 -5.16 16.03 8.77
C ALA A 172 -3.67 15.72 8.83
N GLU A 173 -2.84 16.77 8.70
CA GLU A 173 -1.41 16.63 8.95
C GLU A 173 -1.15 16.29 10.42
N ARG A 174 -0.19 15.41 10.65
CA ARG A 174 0.17 14.90 11.96
C ARG A 174 1.66 15.00 12.20
N ALA A 175 2.08 15.86 13.09
CA ALA A 175 3.45 15.83 13.57
C ALA A 175 3.63 14.68 14.57
N GLU A 176 4.55 13.78 14.27
CA GLU A 176 5.01 12.72 15.16
C GLU A 176 6.53 12.68 15.10
N GLU A 177 7.18 12.31 16.18
CA GLU A 177 8.63 12.15 16.25
C GLU A 177 8.97 10.66 16.07
N GLY A 178 10.07 10.37 15.37
CA GLY A 178 10.58 9.02 15.23
C GLY A 178 10.94 8.63 13.80
N TYR A 179 11.47 7.44 13.66
CA TYR A 179 11.81 6.87 12.36
C TYR A 179 10.54 6.41 11.66
N LEU A 180 10.28 6.92 10.46
CA LEU A 180 9.03 6.70 9.73
C LEU A 180 8.67 5.22 9.55
N THR A 181 9.67 4.37 9.31
CA THR A 181 9.45 2.92 9.15
C THR A 181 8.88 2.29 10.41
N ASP A 182 9.38 2.71 11.58
CA ASP A 182 8.88 2.22 12.88
C ASP A 182 7.46 2.75 13.14
N LEU A 183 7.21 4.02 12.84
CA LEU A 183 5.87 4.61 12.98
C LEU A 183 4.84 3.86 12.12
N ILE A 184 5.16 3.60 10.85
CA ILE A 184 4.30 2.85 9.92
C ILE A 184 4.11 1.41 10.42
N SER A 185 5.18 0.72 10.81
CA SER A 185 5.14 -0.68 11.24
C SER A 185 4.30 -0.83 12.51
N ASN A 186 4.54 0.01 13.52
CA ASN A 186 3.79 0.00 14.77
C ASN A 186 2.30 0.30 14.54
N ARG A 187 2.00 1.26 13.68
CA ARG A 187 0.61 1.60 13.33
C ARG A 187 -0.10 0.46 12.58
N ALA A 188 0.62 -0.23 11.70
CA ALA A 188 0.07 -1.38 10.98
C ALA A 188 -0.25 -2.54 11.92
N VAL A 189 0.66 -2.86 12.86
CA VAL A 189 0.45 -3.90 13.88
C VAL A 189 -0.72 -3.54 14.77
N ASP A 190 -0.78 -2.30 15.30
CA ASP A 190 -1.90 -1.81 16.11
C ASP A 190 -3.25 -1.94 15.38
N TYR A 191 -3.29 -1.59 14.11
CA TYR A 191 -4.52 -1.74 13.32
C TYR A 191 -4.95 -3.21 13.22
N VAL A 192 -4.02 -4.12 12.92
CA VAL A 192 -4.31 -5.55 12.82
C VAL A 192 -4.82 -6.09 14.17
N ASP A 193 -4.19 -5.72 15.27
CA ASP A 193 -4.58 -6.15 16.63
C ASP A 193 -5.98 -5.64 17.01
N ARG A 194 -6.28 -4.38 16.72
CA ARG A 194 -7.62 -3.80 16.94
C ARG A 194 -8.70 -4.54 16.12
N MET A 195 -8.40 -4.87 14.87
CA MET A 195 -9.35 -5.60 14.01
C MET A 195 -9.54 -7.05 14.50
N ALA A 196 -8.46 -7.71 14.91
CA ALA A 196 -8.53 -9.07 15.47
C ALA A 196 -9.31 -9.12 16.81
N ALA A 197 -9.16 -8.11 17.66
CA ALA A 197 -9.92 -8.01 18.91
C ALA A 197 -11.41 -7.76 18.64
N GLY A 198 -11.76 -6.89 17.69
CA GLY A 198 -13.14 -6.63 17.32
C GLY A 198 -13.85 -7.83 16.68
N ALA A 199 -13.12 -8.67 15.96
CA ALA A 199 -13.67 -9.89 15.37
C ALA A 199 -13.98 -11.00 16.41
N LYS A 200 -13.35 -10.93 17.59
CA LYS A 200 -13.63 -11.89 18.69
C LYS A 200 -14.81 -11.47 19.57
N ALA A 201 -15.25 -10.23 19.45
CA ALA A 201 -16.33 -9.67 20.27
C ALA A 201 -17.73 -9.72 19.60
N GLY A 202 -17.81 -10.19 18.36
CA GLY A 202 -19.04 -10.39 17.59
C GLY A 202 -19.26 -11.84 17.19
#